data_414e3b29917fae0891d1dbe0d370c1e5
#
_entry.id   414e3b29917fae0891d1dbe0d370c1e5
#
_cell.length_a   1.000
_cell.length_b   1.000
_cell.length_c   1.000
_cell.angle_alpha   90.00
_cell.angle_beta   90.00
_cell.angle_gamma   90.00
#
_symmetry.space_group_name_H-M   'P 1'
#
loop_
_entity.id
_entity.type
_entity.pdbx_description
1 polymer ?
#
loop_
_entity_poly.entity_id
_entity_poly.type
_entity_poly.pdbx_seq_one_letter_code
_entity_poly.pdbx_strand_id
1 'polypeptide(L)'
;NAYETSKNIYDDVLTQGNFFSRLYIKLFWSGTDDNDIARKVLSYIPDDFSGNLLDVPVGTAVFTERKWKSLKNAQITCLDYSVDMLEQARKRLDGQAHIRCVQGDVGNLQLDNESFDIVVSMNGFHAFPDKQKAFHETWRVLKSGGKFIACFYIKEKSKRTDWLVKNILAKKGWFSPPFQTEKELKDILRKLYKDCLLYTSPSPRD
;
A
#
# COMPACT_ATOMS: atom_id res chain seq x y z
N ASN A 1 10.34 16.20 -9.22
CA ASN A 1 9.71 15.01 -8.63
C ASN A 1 10.04 14.94 -7.16
N ALA A 2 9.04 15.08 -6.27
CA ALA A 2 9.25 15.11 -4.81
C ALA A 2 9.86 13.79 -4.26
N TYR A 3 9.72 12.69 -5.00
CA TYR A 3 10.27 11.38 -4.65
C TYR A 3 11.77 11.22 -4.97
N GLU A 4 12.30 11.93 -5.94
CA GLU A 4 13.72 11.80 -6.33
C GLU A 4 14.71 12.28 -5.27
N THR A 5 14.31 13.26 -4.46
CA THR A 5 15.20 13.87 -3.45
C THR A 5 15.18 13.13 -2.10
N SER A 6 14.28 12.16 -1.92
CA SER A 6 14.03 11.56 -0.59
C SER A 6 14.08 10.03 -0.55
N LYS A 7 14.63 9.37 -1.55
CA LYS A 7 14.66 7.90 -1.69
C LYS A 7 15.22 7.14 -0.48
N ASN A 8 16.37 7.54 -0.01
CA ASN A 8 17.02 6.90 1.15
C ASN A 8 16.35 7.27 2.47
N ILE A 9 15.76 8.48 2.52
CA ILE A 9 15.03 8.95 3.70
C ILE A 9 13.70 8.22 3.85
N TYR A 10 13.07 7.84 2.73
CA TYR A 10 11.76 7.16 2.74
C TYR A 10 11.84 5.77 3.38
N ASP A 11 12.80 4.94 2.95
CA ASP A 11 13.01 3.61 3.54
C ASP A 11 13.45 3.71 5.01
N ASP A 12 14.33 4.65 5.36
CA ASP A 12 14.78 4.88 6.74
C ASP A 12 13.63 5.34 7.65
N VAL A 13 12.73 6.18 7.15
CA VAL A 13 11.55 6.62 7.90
C VAL A 13 10.57 5.46 8.07
N LEU A 14 10.31 4.67 7.04
CA LEU A 14 9.37 3.55 7.10
C LEU A 14 9.89 2.37 7.92
N THR A 15 11.18 2.10 7.88
CA THR A 15 11.79 0.96 8.59
C THR A 15 12.35 1.29 9.97
N GLN A 16 12.15 2.53 10.45
CA GLN A 16 12.69 3.02 11.73
C GLN A 16 14.24 2.94 11.81
N GLY A 17 14.92 3.13 10.68
CA GLY A 17 16.37 2.96 10.55
C GLY A 17 17.22 3.88 11.42
N ASN A 18 16.70 5.05 11.83
CA ASN A 18 17.42 5.99 12.70
C ASN A 18 16.56 6.54 13.85
N PHE A 19 17.21 7.14 14.86
CA PHE A 19 16.56 7.69 16.06
C PHE A 19 15.52 8.77 15.73
N PHE A 20 15.78 9.62 14.75
CA PHE A 20 14.85 10.69 14.35
C PHE A 20 13.61 10.13 13.67
N SER A 21 13.73 9.08 12.86
CA SER A 21 12.60 8.37 12.26
C SER A 21 11.71 7.75 13.33
N ARG A 22 12.31 7.10 14.34
CA ARG A 22 11.58 6.53 15.49
C ARG A 22 10.85 7.60 16.30
N LEU A 23 11.50 8.73 16.54
CA LEU A 23 10.89 9.85 17.26
C LEU A 23 9.74 10.46 16.46
N TYR A 24 9.91 10.61 15.14
CA TYR A 24 8.88 11.09 14.22
C TYR A 24 7.65 10.17 14.21
N ILE A 25 7.86 8.87 14.05
CA ILE A 25 6.79 7.86 14.09
C ILE A 25 6.07 7.89 15.45
N LYS A 26 6.83 7.93 16.56
CA LYS A 26 6.26 7.97 17.90
C LYS A 26 5.43 9.23 18.17
N LEU A 27 5.87 10.39 17.68
CA LEU A 27 5.20 11.66 17.91
C LEU A 27 3.97 11.87 17.03
N PHE A 28 4.02 11.42 15.78
CA PHE A 28 3.00 11.76 14.78
C PHE A 28 2.09 10.60 14.40
N TRP A 29 2.61 9.38 14.41
CA TRP A 29 1.83 8.17 14.12
C TRP A 29 1.38 7.45 15.39
N SER A 30 1.51 8.12 16.54
CA SER A 30 1.05 7.60 17.82
C SER A 30 1.67 6.25 18.20
N GLY A 31 2.88 5.99 17.74
CA GLY A 31 3.60 4.73 18.00
C GLY A 31 3.13 3.53 17.18
N THR A 32 2.30 3.74 16.16
CA THR A 32 1.92 2.67 15.22
C THR A 32 3.15 2.29 14.41
N ASP A 33 3.55 1.02 14.49
CA ASP A 33 4.67 0.49 13.71
C ASP A 33 4.16 0.00 12.36
N ASP A 34 4.65 0.60 11.27
CA ASP A 34 4.31 0.19 9.90
C ASP A 34 4.66 -1.29 9.65
N ASN A 35 5.67 -1.84 10.34
CA ASN A 35 6.00 -3.26 10.26
C ASN A 35 4.91 -4.14 10.90
N ASP A 36 4.29 -3.69 12.01
CA ASP A 36 3.18 -4.41 12.63
C ASP A 36 1.94 -4.40 11.74
N ILE A 37 1.65 -3.24 11.13
CA ILE A 37 0.58 -3.12 10.14
C ILE A 37 0.87 -4.03 8.95
N ALA A 38 2.08 -3.99 8.41
CA ALA A 38 2.49 -4.83 7.29
C ALA A 38 2.33 -6.32 7.63
N ARG A 39 2.83 -6.77 8.79
CA ARG A 39 2.66 -8.15 9.25
C ARG A 39 1.17 -8.54 9.32
N LYS A 40 0.33 -7.65 9.87
CA LYS A 40 -1.12 -7.90 9.97
C LYS A 40 -1.76 -8.00 8.59
N VAL A 41 -1.48 -7.07 7.69
CA VAL A 41 -2.00 -7.07 6.32
C VAL A 41 -1.57 -8.33 5.57
N LEU A 42 -0.29 -8.68 5.62
CA LEU A 42 0.26 -9.85 4.94
C LEU A 42 -0.22 -11.18 5.55
N SER A 43 -0.66 -11.20 6.82
CA SER A 43 -1.22 -12.40 7.46
C SER A 43 -2.57 -12.84 6.87
N TYR A 44 -3.26 -11.96 6.12
CA TYR A 44 -4.48 -12.34 5.38
C TYR A 44 -4.20 -13.15 4.11
N ILE A 45 -2.93 -13.28 3.72
CA ILE A 45 -2.49 -14.08 2.58
C ILE A 45 -1.93 -15.40 3.13
N PRO A 46 -2.54 -16.56 2.83
CA PRO A 46 -2.03 -17.85 3.27
C PRO A 46 -0.58 -18.08 2.85
N ASP A 47 0.19 -18.81 3.66
CA ASP A 47 1.60 -19.09 3.34
C ASP A 47 1.75 -20.08 2.17
N ASP A 48 0.74 -20.89 1.93
CA ASP A 48 0.62 -21.84 0.82
C ASP A 48 -0.15 -21.29 -0.37
N PHE A 49 -0.40 -19.97 -0.41
CA PHE A 49 -1.16 -19.35 -1.50
C PHE A 49 -0.53 -19.68 -2.87
N SER A 50 -1.39 -20.14 -3.76
CA SER A 50 -1.09 -20.38 -5.17
C SER A 50 -2.12 -19.63 -6.03
N GLY A 51 -1.68 -18.91 -7.02
CA GLY A 51 -2.55 -18.07 -7.86
C GLY A 51 -1.86 -16.77 -8.26
N ASN A 52 -2.61 -15.86 -8.84
CA ASN A 52 -2.11 -14.58 -9.30
C ASN A 52 -2.31 -13.50 -8.23
N LEU A 53 -1.23 -12.80 -7.88
CA LEU A 53 -1.24 -11.70 -6.93
C LEU A 53 -0.71 -10.42 -7.57
N LEU A 54 -1.43 -9.31 -7.38
CA LEU A 54 -0.99 -7.97 -7.74
C LEU A 54 -0.62 -7.20 -6.47
N ASP A 55 0.59 -6.66 -6.42
CA ASP A 55 1.05 -5.69 -5.40
C ASP A 55 1.15 -4.30 -6.05
N VAL A 56 0.29 -3.35 -5.64
CA VAL A 56 0.19 -2.01 -6.24
C VAL A 56 -0.19 -0.92 -5.23
N PRO A 57 0.66 0.08 -5.04
CA PRO A 57 2.04 0.23 -5.52
C PRO A 57 2.98 -0.64 -4.69
N VAL A 58 3.94 -1.27 -5.34
CA VAL A 58 4.93 -2.10 -4.63
C VAL A 58 5.95 -1.25 -3.86
N GLY A 59 6.13 0.01 -4.25
CA GLY A 59 7.18 0.86 -3.70
C GLY A 59 8.56 0.22 -3.89
N THR A 60 9.35 0.20 -2.83
CA THR A 60 10.66 -0.47 -2.79
C THR A 60 10.57 -1.97 -2.43
N ALA A 61 9.38 -2.52 -2.24
CA ALA A 61 9.11 -3.86 -1.72
C ALA A 61 9.62 -4.12 -0.29
N VAL A 62 9.97 -3.09 0.48
CA VAL A 62 10.59 -3.23 1.82
C VAL A 62 9.73 -4.05 2.80
N PHE A 63 8.40 -3.93 2.73
CA PHE A 63 7.47 -4.66 3.60
C PHE A 63 7.07 -6.03 3.05
N THR A 64 7.13 -6.21 1.73
CA THR A 64 6.54 -7.37 1.05
C THR A 64 7.58 -8.39 0.59
N GLU A 65 8.86 -8.01 0.51
CA GLU A 65 9.97 -8.84 0.01
C GLU A 65 9.95 -10.25 0.61
N ARG A 66 9.96 -10.36 1.95
CA ARG A 66 10.04 -11.66 2.64
C ARG A 66 8.86 -12.56 2.30
N LYS A 67 7.64 -11.98 2.29
CA LYS A 67 6.41 -12.71 1.98
C LYS A 67 6.37 -13.13 0.52
N TRP A 68 6.70 -12.23 -0.40
CA TRP A 68 6.68 -12.55 -1.84
C TRP A 68 7.70 -13.63 -2.18
N LYS A 69 8.89 -13.55 -1.62
CA LYS A 69 9.92 -14.60 -1.81
C LYS A 69 9.52 -15.97 -1.25
N SER A 70 8.63 -16.02 -0.27
CA SER A 70 8.17 -17.30 0.31
C SER A 70 7.06 -17.97 -0.50
N LEU A 71 6.26 -17.22 -1.27
CA LEU A 71 5.11 -17.72 -2.03
C LEU A 71 5.51 -18.33 -3.38
N LYS A 72 6.29 -19.40 -3.37
CA LYS A 72 6.89 -20.01 -4.57
C LYS A 72 5.88 -20.51 -5.61
N ASN A 73 4.67 -20.83 -5.18
CA ASN A 73 3.59 -21.35 -6.05
C ASN A 73 2.68 -20.24 -6.62
N ALA A 74 2.86 -18.99 -6.19
CA ALA A 74 2.13 -17.85 -6.69
C ALA A 74 2.82 -17.22 -7.91
N GLN A 75 2.05 -16.51 -8.75
CA GLN A 75 2.56 -15.60 -9.77
C GLN A 75 2.32 -14.17 -9.29
N ILE A 76 3.37 -13.43 -9.01
CA ILE A 76 3.29 -12.12 -8.37
C ILE A 76 3.67 -11.04 -9.37
N THR A 77 2.75 -10.09 -9.58
CA THR A 77 3.01 -8.86 -10.34
C THR A 77 3.17 -7.69 -9.37
N CYS A 78 4.35 -7.11 -9.33
CA CYS A 78 4.67 -5.92 -8.55
C CYS A 78 4.61 -4.69 -9.46
N LEU A 79 3.68 -3.77 -9.21
CA LEU A 79 3.47 -2.61 -10.07
C LEU A 79 3.71 -1.32 -9.29
N ASP A 80 4.43 -0.38 -9.92
CA ASP A 80 4.59 0.98 -9.42
C ASP A 80 4.68 1.98 -10.57
N TYR A 81 4.26 3.21 -10.31
CA TYR A 81 4.40 4.32 -11.26
C TYR A 81 5.85 4.83 -11.34
N SER A 82 6.55 4.82 -10.21
CA SER A 82 7.93 5.32 -10.09
C SER A 82 8.93 4.29 -10.56
N VAL A 83 9.70 4.64 -11.60
CA VAL A 83 10.81 3.81 -12.09
C VAL A 83 11.83 3.54 -10.99
N ASP A 84 12.14 4.55 -10.19
CA ASP A 84 13.12 4.47 -9.12
C ASP A 84 12.71 3.49 -8.00
N MET A 85 11.42 3.50 -7.61
CA MET A 85 10.88 2.54 -6.64
C MET A 85 10.95 1.13 -7.21
N LEU A 86 10.57 0.96 -8.48
CA LEU A 86 10.66 -0.34 -9.16
C LEU A 86 12.08 -0.87 -9.28
N GLU A 87 13.07 -0.03 -9.51
CA GLU A 87 14.48 -0.47 -9.53
C GLU A 87 14.92 -1.03 -8.19
N GLN A 88 14.52 -0.40 -7.09
CA GLN A 88 14.79 -0.92 -5.75
C GLN A 88 14.02 -2.22 -5.49
N ALA A 89 12.74 -2.28 -5.88
CA ALA A 89 11.95 -3.50 -5.77
C ALA A 89 12.59 -4.65 -6.56
N ARG A 90 13.02 -4.42 -7.80
CA ARG A 90 13.73 -5.41 -8.63
C ARG A 90 14.98 -5.95 -7.94
N LYS A 91 15.80 -5.05 -7.36
CA LYS A 91 17.02 -5.47 -6.62
C LYS A 91 16.67 -6.33 -5.41
N ARG A 92 15.62 -5.96 -4.65
CA ARG A 92 15.18 -6.73 -3.49
C ARG A 92 14.60 -8.09 -3.87
N LEU A 93 13.84 -8.15 -4.96
CA LEU A 93 13.12 -9.33 -5.43
C LEU A 93 13.90 -10.16 -6.46
N ASP A 94 15.18 -9.84 -6.67
CA ASP A 94 16.03 -10.51 -7.65
C ASP A 94 16.11 -12.03 -7.41
N GLY A 95 16.30 -12.76 -8.50
CA GLY A 95 16.41 -14.22 -8.50
C GLY A 95 15.07 -14.96 -8.28
N GLN A 96 13.93 -14.28 -8.30
CA GLN A 96 12.60 -14.89 -8.11
C GLN A 96 11.83 -14.97 -9.43
N ALA A 97 11.88 -16.11 -10.11
CA ALA A 97 11.22 -16.31 -11.42
C ALA A 97 9.68 -16.15 -11.39
N HIS A 98 9.05 -16.30 -10.22
CA HIS A 98 7.61 -16.14 -10.03
C HIS A 98 7.17 -14.71 -9.73
N ILE A 99 8.11 -13.74 -9.70
CA ILE A 99 7.83 -12.33 -9.41
C ILE A 99 8.26 -11.48 -10.61
N ARG A 100 7.35 -10.65 -11.11
CA ARG A 100 7.65 -9.67 -12.16
C ARG A 100 7.37 -8.25 -11.67
N CYS A 101 8.23 -7.31 -12.02
CA CYS A 101 8.08 -5.88 -11.72
C CYS A 101 7.72 -5.11 -12.99
N VAL A 102 6.59 -4.41 -12.97
CA VAL A 102 6.00 -3.71 -14.11
C VAL A 102 5.77 -2.24 -13.75
N GLN A 103 6.18 -1.33 -14.64
CA GLN A 103 5.82 0.07 -14.49
C GLN A 103 4.38 0.28 -14.96
N GLY A 104 3.58 1.03 -14.18
CA GLY A 104 2.20 1.31 -14.55
C GLY A 104 1.52 2.33 -13.64
N ASP A 105 0.38 2.83 -14.11
CA ASP A 105 -0.51 3.70 -13.36
C ASP A 105 -1.67 2.88 -12.79
N VAL A 106 -1.86 2.94 -11.47
CA VAL A 106 -2.97 2.27 -10.79
C VAL A 106 -4.35 2.77 -11.24
N GLY A 107 -4.43 4.01 -11.70
CA GLY A 107 -5.65 4.60 -12.26
C GLY A 107 -5.96 4.15 -13.71
N ASN A 108 -5.04 3.41 -14.34
CA ASN A 108 -5.20 2.88 -15.71
C ASN A 108 -4.31 1.65 -15.90
N LEU A 109 -4.67 0.55 -15.23
CA LEU A 109 -3.89 -0.69 -15.26
C LEU A 109 -3.97 -1.35 -16.64
N GLN A 110 -2.79 -1.56 -17.27
CA GLN A 110 -2.68 -2.31 -18.52
C GLN A 110 -2.63 -3.83 -18.21
N LEU A 111 -3.65 -4.30 -17.50
CA LEU A 111 -3.82 -5.67 -17.03
C LEU A 111 -5.26 -6.14 -17.36
N ASP A 112 -5.42 -7.42 -17.64
CA ASP A 112 -6.69 -8.00 -18.00
C ASP A 112 -7.71 -7.95 -16.84
N ASN A 113 -8.99 -7.88 -17.19
CA ASN A 113 -10.07 -8.01 -16.21
C ASN A 113 -9.99 -9.38 -15.53
N GLU A 114 -10.40 -9.45 -14.27
CA GLU A 114 -10.56 -10.70 -13.52
C GLU A 114 -9.33 -11.63 -13.63
N SER A 115 -8.12 -11.06 -13.58
CA SER A 115 -6.87 -11.80 -13.76
C SER A 115 -6.13 -12.13 -12.46
N PHE A 116 -6.50 -11.50 -11.34
CA PHE A 116 -5.84 -11.69 -10.04
C PHE A 116 -6.77 -12.28 -8.98
N ASP A 117 -6.25 -13.22 -8.23
CA ASP A 117 -6.93 -13.82 -7.07
C ASP A 117 -6.81 -12.93 -5.82
N ILE A 118 -5.70 -12.20 -5.71
CA ILE A 118 -5.46 -11.24 -4.63
C ILE A 118 -4.87 -9.95 -5.22
N VAL A 119 -5.39 -8.80 -4.79
CA VAL A 119 -4.78 -7.49 -5.00
C VAL A 119 -4.39 -6.91 -3.64
N VAL A 120 -3.13 -6.53 -3.50
CA VAL A 120 -2.56 -5.92 -2.29
C VAL A 120 -2.21 -4.47 -2.57
N SER A 121 -2.53 -3.57 -1.64
CA SER A 121 -2.09 -2.18 -1.69
C SER A 121 -1.65 -1.72 -0.30
N MET A 122 -0.35 -1.54 -0.13
CA MET A 122 0.21 -1.08 1.13
C MET A 122 0.68 0.36 1.02
N ASN A 123 0.12 1.23 1.86
CA ASN A 123 0.46 2.65 1.93
C ASN A 123 0.36 3.39 0.57
N GLY A 124 -0.52 2.94 -0.34
CA GLY A 124 -0.66 3.49 -1.69
C GLY A 124 -1.78 4.50 -1.83
N PHE A 125 -2.99 4.15 -1.42
CA PHE A 125 -4.20 4.92 -1.75
C PHE A 125 -4.20 6.37 -1.29
N HIS A 126 -3.53 6.70 -0.19
CA HIS A 126 -3.41 8.10 0.23
C HIS A 126 -2.51 8.95 -0.68
N ALA A 127 -1.66 8.31 -1.48
CA ALA A 127 -0.77 9.00 -2.44
C ALA A 127 -1.37 9.13 -3.85
N PHE A 128 -2.38 8.31 -4.20
CA PHE A 128 -2.96 8.34 -5.55
C PHE A 128 -3.75 9.62 -5.81
N PRO A 129 -3.52 10.29 -6.96
CA PRO A 129 -4.26 11.50 -7.32
C PRO A 129 -5.75 11.24 -7.51
N ASP A 130 -6.11 10.17 -8.21
CA ASP A 130 -7.49 9.73 -8.45
C ASP A 130 -7.75 8.37 -7.77
N LYS A 131 -8.19 8.45 -6.52
CA LYS A 131 -8.49 7.26 -5.72
C LYS A 131 -9.69 6.47 -6.23
N GLN A 132 -10.66 7.15 -6.86
CA GLN A 132 -11.85 6.46 -7.40
C GLN A 132 -11.46 5.58 -8.58
N LYS A 133 -10.64 6.08 -9.50
CA LYS A 133 -10.09 5.25 -10.58
C LYS A 133 -9.25 4.10 -10.03
N ALA A 134 -8.40 4.35 -9.05
CA ALA A 134 -7.58 3.30 -8.44
C ALA A 134 -8.46 2.20 -7.80
N PHE A 135 -9.54 2.54 -7.08
CA PHE A 135 -10.48 1.55 -6.55
C PHE A 135 -11.19 0.78 -7.67
N HIS A 136 -11.60 1.45 -8.72
CA HIS A 136 -12.26 0.80 -9.85
C HIS A 136 -11.32 -0.16 -10.59
N GLU A 137 -10.09 0.26 -10.86
CA GLU A 137 -9.10 -0.56 -11.54
C GLU A 137 -8.67 -1.77 -10.70
N THR A 138 -8.43 -1.60 -9.39
CA THR A 138 -8.12 -2.72 -8.51
C THR A 138 -9.29 -3.71 -8.41
N TRP A 139 -10.54 -3.24 -8.47
CA TRP A 139 -11.72 -4.09 -8.55
C TRP A 139 -11.83 -4.80 -9.91
N ARG A 140 -11.60 -4.08 -11.03
CA ARG A 140 -11.72 -4.62 -12.38
C ARG A 140 -10.77 -5.81 -12.63
N VAL A 141 -9.53 -5.69 -12.16
CA VAL A 141 -8.53 -6.75 -12.36
C VAL A 141 -8.67 -7.91 -11.38
N LEU A 142 -9.47 -7.75 -10.33
CA LEU A 142 -9.71 -8.79 -9.33
C LEU A 142 -10.76 -9.78 -9.85
N LYS A 143 -10.47 -11.08 -9.73
CA LYS A 143 -11.42 -12.15 -10.07
C LYS A 143 -12.65 -12.11 -9.18
N SER A 144 -13.76 -12.65 -9.68
CA SER A 144 -14.93 -12.93 -8.83
C SER A 144 -14.53 -13.83 -7.67
N GLY A 145 -14.85 -13.41 -6.43
CA GLY A 145 -14.41 -14.09 -5.20
C GLY A 145 -12.98 -13.81 -4.78
N GLY A 146 -12.23 -13.02 -5.54
CA GLY A 146 -10.88 -12.57 -5.18
C GLY A 146 -10.88 -11.60 -4.00
N LYS A 147 -9.70 -11.35 -3.42
CA LYS A 147 -9.53 -10.51 -2.22
C LYS A 147 -8.74 -9.25 -2.51
N PHE A 148 -9.32 -8.09 -2.17
CA PHE A 148 -8.59 -6.83 -2.08
C PHE A 148 -8.14 -6.60 -0.64
N ILE A 149 -6.83 -6.47 -0.41
CA ILE A 149 -6.21 -6.30 0.91
C ILE A 149 -5.42 -5.00 0.88
N ALA A 150 -5.79 -4.02 1.69
CA ALA A 150 -5.14 -2.73 1.66
C ALA A 150 -4.96 -2.10 3.03
N CYS A 151 -3.92 -1.29 3.19
CA CYS A 151 -3.78 -0.35 4.30
C CYS A 151 -3.35 1.03 3.77
N PHE A 152 -3.96 2.08 4.30
CA PHE A 152 -3.65 3.46 3.95
C PHE A 152 -4.27 4.43 4.96
N TYR A 153 -3.77 5.66 4.94
CA TYR A 153 -4.29 6.72 5.78
C TYR A 153 -5.75 7.09 5.42
N ILE A 154 -6.58 7.24 6.45
CA ILE A 154 -7.91 7.87 6.39
C ILE A 154 -7.97 9.03 7.39
N LYS A 155 -8.70 10.09 7.06
CA LYS A 155 -8.85 11.26 7.94
C LYS A 155 -9.80 11.00 9.11
N GLU A 156 -9.76 11.88 10.12
CA GLU A 156 -10.65 11.89 11.29
C GLU A 156 -10.41 10.74 12.30
N LYS A 157 -9.23 10.11 12.25
CA LYS A 157 -8.81 9.13 13.26
C LYS A 157 -7.88 9.73 14.32
N SER A 158 -7.10 10.73 13.96
CA SER A 158 -6.20 11.43 14.87
C SER A 158 -5.99 12.86 14.41
N LYS A 159 -6.38 13.83 15.24
CA LYS A 159 -6.20 15.27 14.94
C LYS A 159 -4.74 15.64 14.65
N ARG A 160 -3.80 14.99 15.34
CA ARG A 160 -2.35 15.22 15.15
C ARG A 160 -1.89 14.71 13.80
N THR A 161 -2.29 13.48 13.43
CA THR A 161 -1.97 12.87 12.14
C THR A 161 -2.61 13.67 11.00
N ASP A 162 -3.86 14.09 11.13
CA ASP A 162 -4.56 14.90 10.13
C ASP A 162 -3.87 16.25 9.91
N TRP A 163 -3.43 16.89 10.99
CA TRP A 163 -2.66 18.13 10.90
C TRP A 163 -1.34 17.92 10.15
N LEU A 164 -0.59 16.87 10.49
CA LEU A 164 0.66 16.50 9.84
C LEU A 164 0.46 16.23 8.35
N VAL A 165 -0.53 15.40 8.01
CA VAL A 165 -0.85 15.05 6.63
C VAL A 165 -1.18 16.30 5.83
N LYS A 166 -2.09 17.16 6.36
CA LYS A 166 -2.53 18.38 5.67
C LYS A 166 -1.41 19.40 5.49
N ASN A 167 -0.59 19.63 6.52
CA ASN A 167 0.33 20.76 6.55
C ASN A 167 1.74 20.43 6.09
N ILE A 168 2.14 19.17 6.13
CA ILE A 168 3.50 18.73 5.79
C ILE A 168 3.48 17.72 4.64
N LEU A 169 2.84 16.56 4.81
CA LEU A 169 2.98 15.45 3.87
C LEU A 169 2.30 15.72 2.52
N ALA A 170 1.12 16.33 2.53
CA ALA A 170 0.44 16.73 1.30
C ALA A 170 1.19 17.85 0.56
N LYS A 171 1.78 18.80 1.29
CA LYS A 171 2.60 19.86 0.67
C LYS A 171 3.90 19.34 0.06
N LYS A 172 4.44 18.24 0.59
CA LYS A 172 5.59 17.53 0.01
C LYS A 172 5.22 16.62 -1.16
N GLY A 173 3.94 16.47 -1.47
CA GLY A 173 3.45 15.61 -2.54
C GLY A 173 3.45 14.11 -2.20
N TRP A 174 3.67 13.74 -0.94
CA TRP A 174 3.63 12.34 -0.50
C TRP A 174 2.20 11.82 -0.30
N PHE A 175 1.29 12.74 -0.02
CA PHE A 175 -0.13 12.49 0.19
C PHE A 175 -0.94 13.38 -0.74
N SER A 176 -1.89 12.80 -1.45
CA SER A 176 -2.74 13.50 -2.42
C SER A 176 -4.18 13.63 -1.90
N PRO A 177 -4.69 14.85 -1.64
CA PRO A 177 -6.10 15.04 -1.30
C PRO A 177 -7.01 14.75 -2.52
N PRO A 178 -8.32 14.52 -2.30
CA PRO A 178 -9.02 14.46 -1.04
C PRO A 178 -8.80 13.16 -0.26
N PHE A 179 -8.84 13.25 1.07
CA PHE A 179 -8.75 12.07 1.95
C PHE A 179 -10.14 11.65 2.41
N GLN A 180 -10.38 10.36 2.47
CA GLN A 180 -11.66 9.78 2.89
C GLN A 180 -11.72 9.65 4.42
N THR A 181 -12.93 9.83 4.96
CA THR A 181 -13.30 9.34 6.28
C THR A 181 -13.57 7.84 6.21
N GLU A 182 -13.69 7.19 7.36
CA GLU A 182 -14.11 5.79 7.43
C GLU A 182 -15.47 5.55 6.77
N LYS A 183 -16.42 6.47 6.97
CA LYS A 183 -17.76 6.37 6.37
C LYS A 183 -17.70 6.45 4.85
N GLU A 184 -17.05 7.49 4.32
CA GLU A 184 -16.88 7.66 2.87
C GLU A 184 -16.18 6.46 2.23
N LEU A 185 -15.15 5.91 2.89
CA LEU A 185 -14.46 4.73 2.42
C LEU A 185 -15.37 3.51 2.40
N LYS A 186 -16.14 3.26 3.47
CA LYS A 186 -17.13 2.17 3.51
C LYS A 186 -18.16 2.28 2.40
N ASP A 187 -18.63 3.49 2.12
CA ASP A 187 -19.62 3.72 1.06
C ASP A 187 -19.04 3.46 -0.34
N ILE A 188 -17.77 3.76 -0.57
CA ILE A 188 -17.06 3.44 -1.81
C ILE A 188 -16.89 1.91 -1.94
N LEU A 189 -16.35 1.28 -0.90
CA LEU A 189 -16.02 -0.15 -0.93
C LEU A 189 -17.26 -1.04 -1.08
N ARG A 190 -18.37 -0.70 -0.40
CA ARG A 190 -19.64 -1.45 -0.51
C ARG A 190 -20.27 -1.46 -1.90
N LYS A 191 -19.93 -0.47 -2.74
CA LYS A 191 -20.40 -0.43 -4.13
C LYS A 191 -19.62 -1.38 -5.04
N LEU A 192 -18.38 -1.70 -4.67
CA LEU A 192 -17.46 -2.49 -5.47
C LEU A 192 -17.32 -3.93 -4.95
N TYR A 193 -17.34 -4.12 -3.64
CA TYR A 193 -17.03 -5.39 -2.99
C TYR A 193 -18.23 -5.90 -2.18
N LYS A 194 -18.52 -7.20 -2.28
CA LYS A 194 -19.64 -7.83 -1.57
C LYS A 194 -19.46 -7.80 -0.06
N ASP A 195 -18.28 -8.24 0.40
CA ASP A 195 -17.91 -8.31 1.80
C ASP A 195 -16.72 -7.42 2.07
N CYS A 196 -16.86 -6.51 3.02
CA CYS A 196 -15.80 -5.58 3.38
C CYS A 196 -15.52 -5.66 4.88
N LEU A 197 -14.37 -6.22 5.25
CA LEU A 197 -13.84 -6.14 6.60
C LEU A 197 -12.92 -4.92 6.70
N LEU A 198 -13.37 -3.88 7.38
CA LEU A 198 -12.56 -2.71 7.66
C LEU A 198 -12.00 -2.81 9.08
N TYR A 199 -10.67 -2.87 9.18
CA TYR A 199 -9.96 -2.81 10.45
C TYR A 199 -9.25 -1.45 10.56
N THR A 200 -9.61 -0.66 11.55
CA THR A 200 -8.89 0.57 11.87
C THR A 200 -7.93 0.27 13.02
N SER A 201 -6.66 0.61 12.87
CA SER A 201 -5.73 0.58 13.99
C SER A 201 -6.28 1.50 15.08
N PRO A 202 -6.39 1.06 16.34
CA PRO A 202 -6.81 1.93 17.40
C PRO A 202 -5.83 3.10 17.47
N SER A 203 -6.37 4.33 17.45
CA SER A 203 -5.58 5.48 17.89
C SER A 203 -5.12 5.16 19.32
N PRO A 204 -3.83 5.31 19.65
CA PRO A 204 -3.42 5.17 21.03
C PRO A 204 -4.08 6.29 21.82
N ARG A 205 -5.06 5.90 22.60
CA ARG A 205 -5.74 6.66 23.64
C ARG A 205 -6.49 7.93 23.18
N ASP A 206 -7.78 7.83 23.09
CA ASP A 206 -8.68 8.78 23.75
C ASP A 206 -8.63 8.53 25.27
#